data_596526660c4509f4ddd80790b3c900ad
#
_entry.id   596526660c4509f4ddd80790b3c900ad
#
_cell.length_a   1.000
_cell.length_b   1.000
_cell.length_c   1.000
_cell.angle_alpha   90.00
_cell.angle_beta   90.00
_cell.angle_gamma   90.00
#
_symmetry.space_group_name_H-M   'P 1'
#
loop_
_entity.id
_entity.type
_entity.pdbx_description
1 polymer ?
#
loop_
_entity_poly.entity_id
_entity_poly.type
_entity_poly.pdbx_seq_one_letter_code
_entity_poly.pdbx_strand_id
1 'polypeptide(L)'
;NGIVTTLLVCKDRCSAPNFTSGMTKIPAEMAVPLHSHNCDEHVTVIEGKADVEIDGKHFLMELQDTAFIPEGVPHRFINVGKVSLSILWVYGTDKPTRTITETGETVAHLSTTYEAKGTSESK
;
A
#
# COMPACT_ATOMS: atom_id res chain seq x y z
N ASN A 1 -14.83 -3.13 3.60
CA ASN A 1 -14.90 -1.78 3.05
C ASN A 1 -14.64 -1.72 1.55
N GLY A 2 -14.28 -2.81 0.93
CA GLY A 2 -14.07 -2.88 -0.51
C GLY A 2 -12.64 -2.60 -0.97
N ILE A 3 -11.73 -2.32 -0.07
CA ILE A 3 -10.31 -2.22 -0.43
C ILE A 3 -9.76 -3.63 -0.58
N VAL A 4 -9.13 -3.91 -1.72
CA VAL A 4 -8.64 -5.26 -2.04
C VAL A 4 -7.15 -5.20 -2.32
N THR A 5 -6.40 -6.08 -1.68
CA THR A 5 -4.97 -6.23 -1.90
C THR A 5 -4.68 -7.58 -2.56
N THR A 6 -3.89 -7.53 -3.63
CA THR A 6 -3.44 -8.73 -4.34
C THR A 6 -1.92 -8.83 -4.17
N LEU A 7 -1.47 -9.93 -3.56
CA LEU A 7 -0.04 -10.17 -3.38
C LEU A 7 0.55 -10.71 -4.67
N LEU A 8 1.69 -10.17 -5.08
CA LEU A 8 2.39 -10.61 -6.27
C LEU A 8 3.66 -11.37 -5.91
N VAL A 9 4.58 -10.74 -5.19
CA VAL A 9 5.81 -11.38 -4.71
C VAL A 9 5.84 -11.24 -3.21
N CYS A 10 5.96 -12.38 -2.50
CA CYS A 10 6.06 -12.37 -1.06
C CYS A 10 6.73 -13.67 -0.58
N LYS A 11 7.15 -13.65 0.68
CA LYS A 11 7.90 -14.79 1.24
C LYS A 11 7.10 -16.09 1.26
N ASP A 12 5.78 -16.01 1.24
CA ASP A 12 4.94 -17.20 1.29
C ASP A 12 4.67 -17.80 -0.08
N ARG A 13 5.05 -17.09 -1.15
CA ARG A 13 4.79 -17.51 -2.52
C ARG A 13 6.06 -17.74 -3.32
N CYS A 14 7.15 -17.15 -2.90
CA CYS A 14 8.37 -17.12 -3.69
C CYS A 14 9.54 -17.59 -2.86
N SER A 15 10.58 -18.07 -3.52
CA SER A 15 11.76 -18.59 -2.86
C SER A 15 12.68 -17.44 -2.46
N ALA A 16 12.75 -17.15 -1.16
CA ALA A 16 13.69 -16.20 -0.56
C ALA A 16 13.72 -14.82 -1.25
N PRO A 17 12.58 -14.13 -1.41
CA PRO A 17 12.61 -12.80 -2.01
C PRO A 17 13.20 -11.78 -1.04
N ASN A 18 13.80 -10.72 -1.59
CA ASN A 18 14.32 -9.62 -0.79
C ASN A 18 13.38 -8.42 -0.80
N PHE A 19 12.19 -8.59 -1.32
CA PHE A 19 11.17 -7.53 -1.37
C PHE A 19 9.79 -8.17 -1.36
N THR A 20 8.78 -7.34 -1.16
CA THR A 20 7.38 -7.77 -1.24
C THR A 20 6.69 -6.82 -2.19
N SER A 21 5.89 -7.33 -3.12
CA SER A 21 5.14 -6.48 -4.02
C SER A 21 3.71 -6.95 -4.16
N GLY A 22 2.85 -6.02 -4.55
CA GLY A 22 1.46 -6.31 -4.77
C GLY A 22 0.73 -5.11 -5.33
N MET A 23 -0.59 -5.25 -5.41
CA MET A 23 -1.48 -4.20 -5.87
C MET A 23 -2.59 -4.01 -4.85
N THR A 24 -3.03 -2.76 -4.70
CA THR A 24 -4.16 -2.44 -3.84
C THR A 24 -5.15 -1.63 -4.66
N LYS A 25 -6.42 -2.05 -4.61
CA LYS A 25 -7.51 -1.36 -5.29
C LYS A 25 -8.38 -0.69 -4.25
N ILE A 26 -8.53 0.61 -4.40
CA ILE A 26 -9.27 1.46 -3.45
C ILE A 26 -10.49 2.03 -4.16
N PRO A 27 -11.70 1.71 -3.67
CA PRO A 27 -12.92 2.25 -4.28
C PRO A 27 -12.95 3.77 -4.27
N ALA A 28 -13.80 4.34 -5.13
CA ALA A 28 -13.95 5.79 -5.22
C ALA A 28 -14.23 6.39 -3.85
N GLU A 29 -13.60 7.53 -3.58
CA GLU A 29 -13.81 8.34 -2.37
C GLU A 29 -13.36 7.67 -1.07
N MET A 30 -12.58 6.60 -1.17
CA MET A 30 -12.03 5.93 0.01
C MET A 30 -10.54 6.18 0.13
N ALA A 31 -10.03 5.91 1.31
CA ALA A 31 -8.60 6.08 1.61
C ALA A 31 -8.16 4.98 2.56
N VAL A 32 -6.87 4.65 2.52
CA VAL A 32 -6.27 3.84 3.56
C VAL A 32 -5.86 4.76 4.71
N PRO A 33 -5.78 4.23 5.94
CA PRO A 33 -5.37 5.07 7.08
C PRO A 33 -3.93 5.53 6.93
N LEU A 34 -3.62 6.66 7.56
CA LEU A 34 -2.25 7.17 7.61
C LEU A 34 -1.39 6.15 8.37
N HIS A 35 -0.28 5.74 7.77
CA HIS A 35 0.54 4.67 8.31
C HIS A 35 1.97 4.79 7.81
N SER A 36 2.85 3.97 8.41
CA SER A 36 4.25 3.89 8.00
C SER A 36 4.69 2.43 7.98
N HIS A 37 5.82 2.18 7.35
CA HIS A 37 6.38 0.83 7.23
C HIS A 37 7.82 0.80 7.74
N ASN A 38 8.30 -0.41 8.02
CA ASN A 38 9.67 -0.66 8.47
C ASN A 38 10.65 -0.75 7.29
N CYS A 39 10.30 -0.20 6.14
CA CYS A 39 11.11 -0.31 4.93
C CYS A 39 10.74 0.82 3.97
N ASP A 40 11.58 1.01 2.97
CA ASP A 40 11.27 1.90 1.86
C ASP A 40 10.14 1.30 1.01
N GLU A 41 9.36 2.18 0.40
CA GLU A 41 8.26 1.76 -0.47
C GLU A 41 8.31 2.50 -1.80
N HIS A 42 8.07 1.77 -2.88
CA HIS A 42 7.93 2.30 -4.23
C HIS A 42 6.48 2.07 -4.65
N VAL A 43 5.78 3.13 -5.08
CA VAL A 43 4.36 3.03 -5.45
C VAL A 43 4.14 3.68 -6.79
N THR A 44 3.39 2.99 -7.67
CA THR A 44 3.01 3.50 -8.98
C THR A 44 1.49 3.42 -9.12
N VAL A 45 0.87 4.49 -9.62
CA VAL A 45 -0.56 4.47 -9.94
C VAL A 45 -0.75 3.75 -11.27
N ILE A 46 -1.58 2.70 -11.25
CA ILE A 46 -1.86 1.92 -12.46
C ILE A 46 -3.32 2.01 -12.91
N GLU A 47 -4.17 2.68 -12.13
CA GLU A 47 -5.55 2.95 -12.50
C GLU A 47 -6.04 4.10 -11.63
N GLY A 48 -6.76 5.06 -12.24
CA GLY A 48 -7.32 6.18 -11.49
C GLY A 48 -6.31 7.23 -11.12
N LYS A 49 -6.59 7.96 -10.06
CA LYS A 49 -5.69 9.00 -9.56
C LYS A 49 -5.85 9.14 -8.05
N ALA A 50 -4.82 9.63 -7.40
CA ALA A 50 -4.76 9.71 -5.95
C ALA A 50 -4.24 11.04 -5.47
N ASP A 51 -4.78 11.50 -4.35
CA ASP A 51 -4.11 12.49 -3.52
C ASP A 51 -3.24 11.69 -2.55
N VAL A 52 -1.93 11.88 -2.64
CA VAL A 52 -0.97 11.13 -1.83
C VAL A 52 -0.45 12.06 -0.75
N GLU A 53 -0.61 11.64 0.49
CA GLU A 53 -0.06 12.37 1.62
C GLU A 53 1.21 11.67 2.09
N ILE A 54 2.34 12.39 2.08
CA ILE A 54 3.63 11.87 2.53
C ILE A 54 4.24 12.91 3.45
N ASP A 55 4.47 12.53 4.70
CA ASP A 55 5.09 13.41 5.71
C ASP A 55 4.32 14.74 5.80
N GLY A 56 3.00 14.68 5.77
CA GLY A 56 2.13 15.84 5.88
C GLY A 56 1.96 16.67 4.62
N LYS A 57 2.64 16.31 3.53
CA LYS A 57 2.54 17.02 2.26
C LYS A 57 1.68 16.24 1.29
N HIS A 58 0.92 16.95 0.45
CA HIS A 58 -0.02 16.34 -0.48
C HIS A 58 0.47 16.52 -1.92
N PHE A 59 0.33 15.46 -2.70
CA PHE A 59 0.70 15.44 -4.12
C PHE A 59 -0.40 14.74 -4.90
N LEU A 60 -0.72 15.25 -6.08
CA LEU A 60 -1.61 14.51 -6.98
C LEU A 60 -0.78 13.53 -7.79
N MET A 61 -1.18 12.26 -7.78
CA MET A 61 -0.57 11.24 -8.62
C MET A 61 -1.58 10.76 -9.64
N GLU A 62 -1.20 10.76 -10.89
CA GLU A 62 -2.01 10.28 -11.99
C GLU A 62 -1.42 9.00 -12.55
N LEU A 63 -2.05 8.45 -13.59
CA LEU A 63 -1.63 7.19 -14.17
C LEU A 63 -0.13 7.17 -14.47
N GLN A 64 0.55 6.13 -13.99
CA GLN A 64 1.97 5.88 -14.18
C GLN A 64 2.89 6.80 -13.37
N ASP A 65 2.35 7.72 -12.58
CA ASP A 65 3.19 8.45 -11.64
C ASP A 65 3.68 7.52 -10.54
N THR A 66 4.88 7.80 -10.05
CA THR A 66 5.56 6.97 -9.06
C THR A 66 5.99 7.82 -7.88
N ALA A 67 5.84 7.29 -6.68
CA ALA A 67 6.31 7.91 -5.45
C ALA A 67 7.30 7.00 -4.75
N PHE A 68 8.28 7.63 -4.10
CA PHE A 68 9.17 6.95 -3.18
C PHE A 68 8.84 7.39 -1.76
N ILE A 69 8.59 6.42 -0.89
CA ILE A 69 8.24 6.68 0.49
C ILE A 69 9.31 6.06 1.37
N PRO A 70 10.10 6.88 2.06
CA PRO A 70 11.16 6.36 2.92
C PRO A 70 10.62 5.58 4.11
N GLU A 71 11.45 4.70 4.62
CA GLU A 71 11.16 3.93 5.83
C GLU A 71 10.72 4.87 6.96
N GLY A 72 9.65 4.50 7.65
CA GLY A 72 9.19 5.21 8.83
C GLY A 72 8.39 6.47 8.57
N VAL A 73 8.23 6.88 7.32
CA VAL A 73 7.53 8.13 7.00
C VAL A 73 6.03 7.86 6.89
N PRO A 74 5.19 8.59 7.65
CA PRO A 74 3.75 8.41 7.56
C PRO A 74 3.21 8.83 6.19
N HIS A 75 2.30 8.04 5.66
CA HIS A 75 1.74 8.30 4.34
C HIS A 75 0.39 7.63 4.18
N ARG A 76 -0.37 8.06 3.17
CA ARG A 76 -1.60 7.38 2.75
C ARG A 76 -1.96 7.80 1.34
N PHE A 77 -2.83 6.98 0.73
CA PHE A 77 -3.36 7.22 -0.61
C PHE A 77 -4.86 7.44 -0.49
N ILE A 78 -5.34 8.55 -1.04
CA ILE A 78 -6.74 8.94 -0.99
C ILE A 78 -7.26 8.91 -2.43
N ASN A 79 -8.31 8.13 -2.66
CA ASN A 79 -8.92 8.10 -3.98
C ASN A 79 -9.81 9.33 -4.14
N VAL A 80 -9.37 10.28 -4.93
CA VAL A 80 -10.11 11.53 -5.18
C VAL A 80 -10.93 11.48 -6.46
N GLY A 81 -10.93 10.35 -7.14
CA GLY A 81 -11.66 10.19 -8.39
C GLY A 81 -12.99 9.51 -8.21
N LYS A 82 -13.66 9.30 -9.34
CA LYS A 82 -14.96 8.63 -9.36
C LYS A 82 -14.86 7.17 -9.79
N VAL A 83 -13.67 6.73 -10.14
CA VAL A 83 -13.40 5.33 -10.48
C VAL A 83 -12.43 4.78 -9.46
N SER A 84 -12.23 3.47 -9.47
CA SER A 84 -11.27 2.84 -8.56
C SER A 84 -9.87 3.38 -8.78
N LEU A 85 -9.12 3.46 -7.70
CA LEU A 85 -7.69 3.74 -7.72
C LEU A 85 -6.97 2.43 -7.51
N SER A 86 -6.04 2.10 -8.39
CA SER A 86 -5.20 0.93 -8.22
C SER A 86 -3.74 1.37 -8.17
N ILE A 87 -3.04 0.88 -7.17
CA ILE A 87 -1.62 1.15 -6.99
C ILE A 87 -0.84 -0.15 -6.99
N LEU A 88 0.34 -0.10 -7.60
CA LEU A 88 1.31 -1.17 -7.56
C LEU A 88 2.39 -0.73 -6.58
N TRP A 89 2.66 -1.53 -5.56
CA TRP A 89 3.61 -1.16 -4.53
C TRP A 89 4.67 -2.24 -4.35
N VAL A 90 5.87 -1.78 -3.95
CA VAL A 90 7.00 -2.64 -3.66
C VAL A 90 7.59 -2.20 -2.34
N TYR A 91 7.68 -3.14 -1.39
CA TYR A 91 8.32 -2.92 -0.09
C TYR A 91 9.71 -3.54 -0.11
N GLY A 92 10.68 -2.81 0.39
CA GLY A 92 12.09 -3.23 0.39
C GLY A 92 12.44 -4.22 1.47
N THR A 93 11.56 -5.15 1.78
CA THR A 93 11.80 -6.22 2.75
C THR A 93 10.86 -7.38 2.48
N ASP A 94 11.25 -8.57 2.90
CA ASP A 94 10.39 -9.74 2.83
C ASP A 94 9.45 -9.83 4.05
N LYS A 95 9.63 -8.95 5.04
CA LYS A 95 8.84 -8.96 6.29
C LYS A 95 8.34 -7.56 6.62
N PRO A 96 7.48 -6.97 5.76
CA PRO A 96 7.00 -5.63 6.01
C PRO A 96 6.09 -5.58 7.23
N THR A 97 6.17 -4.48 7.98
CA THR A 97 5.23 -4.17 9.05
C THR A 97 4.48 -2.91 8.69
N ARG A 98 3.35 -2.69 9.35
CA ARG A 98 2.59 -1.46 9.20
C ARG A 98 2.28 -0.89 10.59
N THR A 99 2.59 0.39 10.76
CA THR A 99 2.26 1.11 11.98
C THR A 99 1.19 2.13 11.64
N ILE A 100 0.04 2.04 12.31
CA ILE A 100 -1.03 3.03 12.15
C ILE A 100 -0.62 4.26 12.93
N THR A 101 -0.52 5.39 12.24
CA THR A 101 0.01 6.62 12.83
C THR A 101 -0.84 7.09 14.00
N GLU A 102 -2.15 7.03 13.87
CA GLU A 102 -3.08 7.52 14.89
C GLU A 102 -2.95 6.76 16.21
N THR A 103 -2.80 5.44 16.15
CA THR A 103 -2.79 4.59 17.34
C THR A 103 -1.40 4.17 17.76
N GLY A 104 -0.43 4.24 16.87
CA GLY A 104 0.91 3.72 17.13
C GLY A 104 0.99 2.20 17.07
N GLU A 105 -0.09 1.53 16.71
CA GLU A 105 -0.11 0.07 16.66
C GLU A 105 0.67 -0.44 15.46
N THR A 106 1.56 -1.40 15.70
CA THR A 106 2.36 -2.02 14.66
C THR A 106 1.96 -3.48 14.51
N VAL A 107 1.69 -3.90 13.27
CA VAL A 107 1.38 -5.29 12.96
C VAL A 107 2.22 -5.74 11.78
N ALA A 108 2.40 -7.06 11.65
CA ALA A 108 3.00 -7.61 10.45
C ALA A 108 2.08 -7.26 9.28
N HIS A 109 2.62 -6.53 8.30
CA HIS A 109 1.81 -6.08 7.17
C HIS A 109 1.49 -7.27 6.29
N LEU A 110 0.27 -7.30 5.76
CA LEU A 110 -0.22 -8.39 4.91
C LEU A 110 -0.36 -9.70 5.68
N SER A 111 -0.55 -9.61 7.00
CA SER A 111 -0.84 -10.77 7.82
C SER A 111 -2.30 -11.19 7.62
N THR A 112 -2.59 -12.46 7.88
CA THR A 112 -3.96 -12.96 7.77
C THR A 112 -4.90 -12.27 8.76
N THR A 113 -4.37 -11.83 9.89
CA THR A 113 -5.18 -11.16 10.91
C THR A 113 -5.81 -9.89 10.39
N TYR A 114 -5.12 -9.19 9.54
CA TYR A 114 -5.49 -7.84 9.16
C TYR A 114 -5.77 -7.71 7.66
N GLU A 115 -5.20 -8.58 6.83
CA GLU A 115 -5.39 -8.50 5.38
C GLU A 115 -6.32 -9.57 4.83
N ALA A 116 -6.77 -10.48 5.68
CA ALA A 116 -7.47 -11.66 5.18
C ALA A 116 -8.63 -11.34 4.26
N LYS A 117 -9.39 -10.30 4.60
CA LYS A 117 -10.59 -9.98 3.83
C LYS A 117 -10.31 -9.18 2.59
N GLY A 118 -9.19 -8.50 2.56
CA GLY A 118 -8.85 -7.67 1.42
C GLY A 118 -7.82 -8.28 0.52
N THR A 119 -7.34 -9.47 0.83
CA THR A 119 -6.27 -10.09 0.07
C THR A 119 -6.81 -11.01 -0.99
N SER A 120 -6.39 -10.79 -2.22
CA SER A 120 -6.75 -11.66 -3.32
C SER A 120 -5.86 -12.90 -3.31
N GLU A 121 -6.46 -14.02 -3.62
CA GLU A 121 -5.74 -15.29 -3.71
C GLU A 121 -5.28 -15.61 -5.12
N SER A 122 -5.32 -14.64 -5.98
CA SER A 122 -5.13 -14.86 -7.42
C SER A 122 -3.72 -15.25 -7.81
N LYS A 123 -2.78 -15.13 -6.92
CA LYS A 123 -1.39 -15.40 -7.32
C LYS A 123 -0.79 -16.55 -6.55
#